data_53dd3b41beee715effa6d7838abdc348
#
_entry.id   53dd3b41beee715effa6d7838abdc348
#
_cell.length_a   1.000
_cell.length_b   1.000
_cell.length_c   1.000
_cell.angle_alpha   90.00
_cell.angle_beta   90.00
_cell.angle_gamma   90.00
#
_symmetry.space_group_name_H-M   'P 1'
#
loop_
_entity.id
_entity.type
_entity.pdbx_description
1 polymer ?
#
loop_
_entity_poly.entity_id
_entity_poly.type
_entity_poly.pdbx_seq_one_letter_code
_entity_poly.pdbx_strand_id
1 'polypeptide(L)'
;VGEELKPMSDEVYLSIIQENEPDFSQQICRDATLDELDPDALSVLKEKYAKKQNNPIFLTLSNRQILSDLQLITDEGVTNAAVILLGKEDFIKRVYPQASVMLEYRHSESQITFDNRISYSQPFFIMIDRLWHDIDLRNGKFQIKEGPYIFDVPYFNEEVIRESINNAITHRDYTRHSETVIKQYPQKLIVTNAGGFPHGVTIDNILTVPSTPRNRLLADVLSKTGIVERSGQGIDKIFYRTLSEGKEAPDYSGSDAFNVELILSAIIQDKAFALFIESVQQNLAEDNKLSVFEIVVLDKIRRNEKTTALDKAVIKQLMDLSLIHV
;
A
#
# COMPACT_ATOMS: atom_id res chain seq x y z
N VAL A 1 -24.45 39.17 -10.59
CA VAL A 1 -24.82 38.29 -9.45
C VAL A 1 -23.55 38.08 -8.70
N GLY A 2 -23.39 38.82 -7.57
CA GLY A 2 -22.16 38.73 -6.77
C GLY A 2 -22.07 37.39 -6.05
N GLU A 3 -21.00 36.64 -6.31
CA GLU A 3 -20.61 35.55 -5.46
C GLU A 3 -20.07 36.13 -4.15
N GLU A 4 -20.72 35.85 -3.04
CA GLU A 4 -20.16 36.18 -1.73
C GLU A 4 -18.90 35.36 -1.50
N LEU A 5 -17.79 36.04 -1.25
CA LEU A 5 -16.55 35.40 -0.80
C LEU A 5 -16.81 34.73 0.55
N LYS A 6 -16.85 33.41 0.57
CA LYS A 6 -16.88 32.64 1.81
C LYS A 6 -15.46 32.48 2.34
N PRO A 7 -15.25 32.59 3.68
CA PRO A 7 -13.95 32.28 4.25
C PRO A 7 -13.56 30.83 3.92
N MET A 8 -12.30 30.65 3.50
CA MET A 8 -11.74 29.33 3.24
C MET A 8 -11.72 28.52 4.54
N SER A 9 -12.16 27.28 4.51
CA SER A 9 -12.03 26.40 5.68
C SER A 9 -10.56 26.07 5.93
N ASP A 10 -10.20 25.80 7.19
CA ASP A 10 -8.84 25.39 7.56
C ASP A 10 -8.38 24.16 6.79
N GLU A 11 -9.29 23.23 6.49
CA GLU A 11 -9.02 22.05 5.67
C GLU A 11 -8.60 22.40 4.24
N VAL A 12 -9.32 23.31 3.58
CA VAL A 12 -8.98 23.78 2.22
C VAL A 12 -7.66 24.56 2.24
N TYR A 13 -7.42 25.37 3.27
CA TYR A 13 -6.16 26.09 3.42
C TYR A 13 -4.97 25.13 3.58
N LEU A 14 -5.09 24.14 4.47
CA LEU A 14 -4.07 23.12 4.67
C LEU A 14 -3.82 22.30 3.40
N SER A 15 -4.88 21.97 2.65
CA SER A 15 -4.74 21.23 1.39
C SER A 15 -3.94 21.99 0.33
N ILE A 16 -4.19 23.30 0.18
CA ILE A 16 -3.45 24.18 -0.76
C ILE A 16 -1.97 24.26 -0.37
N ILE A 17 -1.68 24.34 0.93
CA ILE A 17 -0.29 24.31 1.41
C ILE A 17 0.37 22.98 1.04
N GLN A 18 -0.30 21.86 1.31
CA GLN A 18 0.22 20.51 1.01
C GLN A 18 0.43 20.26 -0.48
N GLU A 19 -0.42 20.82 -1.36
CA GLU A 19 -0.24 20.73 -2.81
C GLU A 19 1.03 21.43 -3.31
N ASN A 20 1.46 22.49 -2.61
CA ASN A 20 2.63 23.28 -2.97
C ASN A 20 3.89 22.84 -2.22
N GLU A 21 3.80 21.84 -1.32
CA GLU A 21 4.99 21.32 -0.65
C GLU A 21 5.89 20.60 -1.68
N PRO A 22 7.18 20.93 -1.70
CA PRO A 22 8.12 20.23 -2.56
C PRO A 22 8.21 18.75 -2.13
N ASP A 23 8.29 17.84 -3.11
CA ASP A 23 8.44 16.42 -2.86
C ASP A 23 9.66 16.15 -1.97
N PHE A 24 9.39 15.74 -0.72
CA PHE A 24 10.43 15.45 0.26
C PHE A 24 11.44 14.43 -0.28
N SER A 25 10.97 13.43 -1.03
CA SER A 25 11.82 12.35 -1.50
C SER A 25 12.84 12.80 -2.55
N GLN A 26 12.55 13.90 -3.29
CA GLN A 26 13.47 14.49 -4.28
C GLN A 26 14.50 15.43 -3.67
N GLN A 27 14.28 15.91 -2.45
CA GLN A 27 15.21 16.82 -1.81
C GLN A 27 16.55 16.15 -1.51
N ILE A 28 17.64 16.94 -1.51
CA ILE A 28 18.97 16.45 -1.20
C ILE A 28 19.14 16.28 0.30
N CYS A 29 19.58 15.10 0.71
CA CYS A 29 20.07 14.86 2.06
C CYS A 29 21.50 15.40 2.20
N ARG A 30 21.66 16.56 2.83
CA ARG A 30 22.95 17.25 2.90
C ARG A 30 24.06 16.44 3.57
N ASP A 31 23.70 15.58 4.51
CA ASP A 31 24.63 14.76 5.28
C ASP A 31 24.95 13.41 4.62
N ALA A 32 24.29 13.09 3.49
CA ALA A 32 24.46 11.82 2.81
C ALA A 32 25.57 11.87 1.73
N THR A 33 26.38 10.83 1.72
CA THR A 33 27.31 10.52 0.64
C THR A 33 27.00 9.13 0.08
N LEU A 34 27.66 8.75 -1.01
CA LEU A 34 27.51 7.39 -1.57
C LEU A 34 27.97 6.30 -0.59
N ASP A 35 28.91 6.61 0.30
CA ASP A 35 29.43 5.67 1.29
C ASP A 35 28.41 5.34 2.40
N GLU A 36 27.38 6.18 2.54
CA GLU A 36 26.26 5.94 3.49
C GLU A 36 25.17 5.03 2.91
N LEU A 37 25.28 4.63 1.64
CA LEU A 37 24.37 3.68 1.03
C LEU A 37 24.81 2.25 1.33
N ASP A 38 23.82 1.38 1.60
CA ASP A 38 24.02 -0.03 1.91
C ASP A 38 24.26 -0.83 0.61
N PRO A 39 25.38 -1.57 0.49
CA PRO A 39 25.71 -2.30 -0.72
C PRO A 39 24.76 -3.46 -1.02
N ASP A 40 24.18 -4.10 0.01
CA ASP A 40 23.24 -5.20 -0.17
C ASP A 40 21.91 -4.68 -0.69
N ALA A 41 21.42 -3.57 -0.13
CA ALA A 41 20.21 -2.91 -0.61
C ALA A 41 20.37 -2.43 -2.05
N LEU A 42 21.54 -1.93 -2.42
CA LEU A 42 21.84 -1.50 -3.78
C LEU A 42 21.90 -2.70 -4.75
N SER A 43 22.41 -3.85 -4.31
CA SER A 43 22.39 -5.09 -5.09
C SER A 43 20.96 -5.54 -5.36
N VAL A 44 20.10 -5.56 -4.32
CA VAL A 44 18.67 -5.90 -4.45
C VAL A 44 17.94 -4.95 -5.39
N LEU A 45 18.20 -3.64 -5.30
CA LEU A 45 17.64 -2.65 -6.22
C LEU A 45 18.02 -2.97 -7.67
N LYS A 46 19.31 -3.23 -7.96
CA LYS A 46 19.80 -3.55 -9.32
C LYS A 46 19.13 -4.80 -9.88
N GLU A 47 19.04 -5.87 -9.08
CA GLU A 47 18.40 -7.12 -9.47
C GLU A 47 16.91 -6.93 -9.80
N LYS A 48 16.18 -6.24 -8.92
CA LYS A 48 14.75 -5.95 -9.13
C LYS A 48 14.54 -5.04 -10.36
N TYR A 49 15.38 -4.03 -10.55
CA TYR A 49 15.33 -3.14 -11.70
C TYR A 49 15.60 -3.89 -13.01
N ALA A 50 16.67 -4.67 -13.08
CA ALA A 50 17.00 -5.48 -14.25
C ALA A 50 15.88 -6.48 -14.60
N LYS A 51 15.31 -7.14 -13.59
CA LYS A 51 14.17 -8.06 -13.76
C LYS A 51 12.94 -7.36 -14.30
N LYS A 52 12.53 -6.23 -13.71
CA LYS A 52 11.33 -5.49 -14.12
C LYS A 52 11.46 -4.92 -15.53
N GLN A 53 12.65 -4.43 -15.89
CA GLN A 53 12.91 -3.89 -17.24
C GLN A 53 13.19 -5.00 -18.26
N ASN A 54 13.25 -6.26 -17.83
CA ASN A 54 13.65 -7.41 -18.67
C ASN A 54 14.98 -7.16 -19.42
N ASN A 55 15.94 -6.54 -18.73
CA ASN A 55 17.23 -6.15 -19.31
C ASN A 55 18.40 -6.43 -18.34
N PRO A 56 19.14 -7.54 -18.54
CA PRO A 56 20.25 -7.91 -17.66
C PRO A 56 21.45 -6.96 -17.71
N ILE A 57 21.55 -6.08 -18.72
CA ILE A 57 22.62 -5.09 -18.83
C ILE A 57 22.67 -4.19 -17.58
N PHE A 58 21.54 -3.90 -16.96
CA PHE A 58 21.49 -3.10 -15.74
C PHE A 58 22.31 -3.69 -14.58
N LEU A 59 22.54 -5.00 -14.55
CA LEU A 59 23.39 -5.63 -13.55
C LEU A 59 24.88 -5.28 -13.73
N THR A 60 25.30 -4.93 -14.95
CA THR A 60 26.70 -4.60 -15.29
C THR A 60 27.04 -3.12 -15.14
N LEU A 61 26.02 -2.25 -15.05
CA LEU A 61 26.21 -0.81 -14.84
C LEU A 61 26.84 -0.54 -13.47
N SER A 62 27.63 0.54 -13.40
CA SER A 62 28.15 1.01 -12.11
C SER A 62 27.01 1.44 -11.17
N ASN A 63 27.25 1.37 -9.88
CA ASN A 63 26.29 1.83 -8.90
C ASN A 63 25.91 3.30 -9.12
N ARG A 64 26.89 4.15 -9.44
CA ARG A 64 26.66 5.56 -9.71
C ARG A 64 25.73 5.78 -10.91
N GLN A 65 25.90 4.98 -11.99
CA GLN A 65 25.05 5.06 -13.18
C GLN A 65 23.58 4.72 -12.82
N ILE A 66 23.36 3.58 -12.17
CA ILE A 66 21.99 3.15 -11.76
C ILE A 66 21.33 4.19 -10.85
N LEU A 67 22.06 4.70 -9.87
CA LEU A 67 21.54 5.72 -8.96
C LEU A 67 21.17 7.01 -9.70
N SER A 68 21.99 7.42 -10.69
CA SER A 68 21.71 8.59 -11.53
C SER A 68 20.51 8.36 -12.44
N ASP A 69 20.42 7.19 -13.11
CA ASP A 69 19.30 6.83 -14.00
C ASP A 69 17.97 6.79 -13.25
N LEU A 70 18.00 6.43 -11.96
CA LEU A 70 16.84 6.42 -11.07
C LEU A 70 16.63 7.75 -10.32
N GLN A 71 17.44 8.79 -10.61
CA GLN A 71 17.40 10.09 -9.94
C GLN A 71 17.59 10.02 -8.41
N LEU A 72 18.21 8.94 -7.91
CA LEU A 72 18.56 8.78 -6.50
C LEU A 72 19.79 9.59 -6.10
N ILE A 73 20.60 9.96 -7.10
CA ILE A 73 21.68 10.95 -6.99
C ILE A 73 21.55 11.97 -8.11
N THR A 74 21.94 13.19 -7.82
CA THR A 74 22.03 14.31 -8.77
C THR A 74 23.41 14.94 -8.68
N ASP A 75 23.66 15.99 -9.46
CA ASP A 75 24.90 16.79 -9.34
C ASP A 75 25.00 17.50 -7.98
N GLU A 76 23.86 17.73 -7.32
CA GLU A 76 23.76 18.37 -6.00
C GLU A 76 24.02 17.40 -4.84
N GLY A 77 23.85 16.09 -5.04
CA GLY A 77 24.11 15.08 -4.02
C GLY A 77 23.14 13.90 -4.01
N VAL A 78 23.06 13.24 -2.86
CA VAL A 78 22.19 12.08 -2.59
C VAL A 78 20.80 12.55 -2.16
N THR A 79 19.75 12.01 -2.77
CA THR A 79 18.36 12.38 -2.44
C THR A 79 17.87 11.70 -1.17
N ASN A 80 16.81 12.25 -0.55
CA ASN A 80 16.14 11.61 0.59
C ASN A 80 15.57 10.24 0.21
N ALA A 81 15.09 10.08 -1.02
CA ALA A 81 14.66 8.77 -1.54
C ALA A 81 15.78 7.73 -1.50
N ALA A 82 17.00 8.11 -1.92
CA ALA A 82 18.15 7.21 -1.86
C ALA A 82 18.45 6.75 -0.43
N VAL A 83 18.38 7.68 0.53
CA VAL A 83 18.62 7.35 1.94
C VAL A 83 17.55 6.40 2.49
N ILE A 84 16.26 6.67 2.22
CA ILE A 84 15.15 5.83 2.71
C ILE A 84 15.21 4.43 2.09
N LEU A 85 15.51 4.35 0.79
CA LEU A 85 15.50 3.09 0.05
C LEU A 85 16.77 2.27 0.27
N LEU A 86 17.93 2.91 0.42
CA LEU A 86 19.24 2.30 0.32
C LEU A 86 20.21 2.68 1.45
N GLY A 87 19.88 3.62 2.33
CA GLY A 87 20.79 4.09 3.38
C GLY A 87 21.13 3.00 4.39
N LYS A 88 22.35 3.00 4.92
CA LYS A 88 22.75 2.15 6.03
C LYS A 88 21.86 2.40 7.25
N GLU A 89 21.54 1.37 8.01
CA GLU A 89 20.62 1.43 9.15
C GLU A 89 20.99 2.52 10.16
N ASP A 90 22.27 2.62 10.54
CA ASP A 90 22.73 3.62 11.51
C ASP A 90 22.62 5.06 10.96
N PHE A 91 22.78 5.21 9.63
CA PHE A 91 22.62 6.49 8.98
C PHE A 91 21.15 6.91 8.94
N ILE A 92 20.23 6.00 8.56
CA ILE A 92 18.78 6.25 8.57
C ILE A 92 18.32 6.64 9.97
N LYS A 93 18.72 5.89 11.01
CA LYS A 93 18.37 6.18 12.41
C LYS A 93 18.82 7.59 12.86
N ARG A 94 19.97 8.05 12.35
CA ARG A 94 20.51 9.36 12.70
C ARG A 94 19.80 10.51 11.99
N VAL A 95 19.50 10.33 10.69
CA VAL A 95 19.02 11.44 9.84
C VAL A 95 17.49 11.43 9.70
N TYR A 96 16.90 10.25 9.56
CA TYR A 96 15.46 10.04 9.37
C TYR A 96 14.91 8.96 10.31
N PRO A 97 14.99 9.15 11.65
CA PRO A 97 14.46 8.15 12.59
C PRO A 97 12.99 7.83 12.34
N GLN A 98 12.22 8.80 11.83
CA GLN A 98 10.82 8.61 11.45
C GLN A 98 10.61 7.71 10.21
N ALA A 99 11.63 7.40 9.43
CA ALA A 99 11.53 6.46 8.30
C ALA A 99 11.44 5.00 8.75
N SER A 100 11.59 4.74 10.06
CA SER A 100 11.40 3.40 10.62
C SER A 100 9.95 2.94 10.56
N VAL A 101 9.80 1.61 10.54
CA VAL A 101 8.52 0.91 10.64
C VAL A 101 8.51 0.09 11.93
N MET A 102 7.47 0.28 12.73
CA MET A 102 7.27 -0.45 13.98
C MET A 102 6.27 -1.57 13.76
N LEU A 103 6.65 -2.82 14.04
CA LEU A 103 5.74 -3.96 14.09
C LEU A 103 5.47 -4.32 15.54
N GLU A 104 4.21 -4.27 15.95
CA GLU A 104 3.71 -4.73 17.24
C GLU A 104 2.81 -5.95 17.06
N TYR A 105 3.06 -7.00 17.81
CA TYR A 105 2.15 -8.13 17.95
C TYR A 105 1.43 -8.08 19.29
N ARG A 106 0.12 -8.29 19.26
CA ARG A 106 -0.76 -8.36 20.44
C ARG A 106 -1.74 -9.51 20.25
N HIS A 107 -1.87 -10.40 21.23
CA HIS A 107 -2.81 -11.51 21.13
C HIS A 107 -4.27 -11.11 21.37
N SER A 108 -4.52 -9.91 21.90
CA SER A 108 -5.87 -9.38 22.14
C SER A 108 -5.92 -7.86 21.91
N GLU A 109 -7.04 -7.38 21.36
CA GLU A 109 -7.29 -5.95 21.17
C GLU A 109 -7.45 -5.19 22.48
N SER A 110 -7.95 -5.86 23.52
CA SER A 110 -8.09 -5.27 24.87
C SER A 110 -6.76 -5.14 25.61
N GLN A 111 -5.68 -5.72 25.09
CA GLN A 111 -4.37 -5.67 25.72
C GLN A 111 -3.71 -4.31 25.49
N ILE A 112 -3.32 -3.65 26.59
CA ILE A 112 -2.63 -2.35 26.53
C ILE A 112 -1.17 -2.53 26.09
N THR A 113 -0.50 -3.57 26.62
CA THR A 113 0.90 -3.89 26.31
C THR A 113 0.99 -4.73 25.04
N PHE A 114 2.13 -4.72 24.38
CA PHE A 114 2.43 -5.60 23.25
C PHE A 114 3.14 -6.89 23.77
N ASP A 115 2.94 -8.01 23.07
CA ASP A 115 3.65 -9.26 23.36
C ASP A 115 5.03 -9.25 22.68
N ASN A 116 5.14 -8.62 21.53
CA ASN A 116 6.39 -8.41 20.81
C ASN A 116 6.36 -7.07 20.08
N ARG A 117 7.53 -6.41 19.98
CA ARG A 117 7.70 -5.14 19.28
C ARG A 117 9.08 -5.12 18.62
N ILE A 118 9.09 -4.87 17.33
CA ILE A 118 10.30 -4.82 16.50
C ILE A 118 10.29 -3.49 15.74
N SER A 119 11.39 -2.76 15.78
CA SER A 119 11.60 -1.55 14.97
C SER A 119 12.53 -1.87 13.81
N TYR A 120 12.08 -1.56 12.59
CA TYR A 120 12.82 -1.73 11.36
C TYR A 120 13.29 -0.37 10.88
N SER A 121 14.60 -0.18 10.85
CA SER A 121 15.26 1.03 10.33
C SER A 121 16.26 0.70 9.22
N GLN A 122 16.23 -0.54 8.71
CA GLN A 122 17.01 -0.94 7.56
C GLN A 122 16.52 -0.22 6.30
N PRO A 123 17.35 -0.12 5.24
CA PRO A 123 16.91 0.38 3.95
C PRO A 123 15.70 -0.41 3.44
N PHE A 124 14.77 0.29 2.81
CA PHE A 124 13.48 -0.29 2.43
C PHE A 124 13.59 -1.58 1.61
N PHE A 125 14.56 -1.65 0.69
CA PHE A 125 14.77 -2.85 -0.14
C PHE A 125 15.16 -4.11 0.66
N ILE A 126 15.69 -3.95 1.86
CA ILE A 126 15.99 -5.05 2.79
C ILE A 126 14.84 -5.25 3.78
N MET A 127 14.28 -4.13 4.28
CA MET A 127 13.27 -4.13 5.34
C MET A 127 11.99 -4.85 4.93
N ILE A 128 11.51 -4.65 3.70
CA ILE A 128 10.20 -5.15 3.26
C ILE A 128 10.07 -6.67 3.34
N ASP A 129 11.12 -7.41 3.02
CA ASP A 129 11.11 -8.87 3.06
C ASP A 129 11.21 -9.39 4.49
N ARG A 130 11.98 -8.74 5.36
CA ARG A 130 12.06 -9.05 6.80
C ARG A 130 10.75 -8.78 7.50
N LEU A 131 10.15 -7.64 7.23
CA LEU A 131 8.87 -7.23 7.82
C LEU A 131 7.76 -8.22 7.45
N TRP A 132 7.68 -8.61 6.17
CA TRP A 132 6.75 -9.65 5.75
C TRP A 132 7.02 -10.97 6.45
N HIS A 133 8.27 -11.42 6.50
CA HIS A 133 8.65 -12.65 7.19
C HIS A 133 8.15 -12.67 8.65
N ASP A 134 8.37 -11.59 9.41
CA ASP A 134 7.98 -11.53 10.81
C ASP A 134 6.46 -11.44 11.00
N ILE A 135 5.72 -10.83 10.06
CA ILE A 135 4.26 -10.88 10.03
C ILE A 135 3.79 -12.31 9.74
N ASP A 136 4.41 -12.99 8.76
CA ASP A 136 4.01 -14.33 8.32
C ASP A 136 4.30 -15.42 9.37
N LEU A 137 5.28 -15.24 10.23
CA LEU A 137 5.54 -16.16 11.37
C LEU A 137 4.30 -16.35 12.27
N ARG A 138 3.38 -15.39 12.31
CA ARG A 138 2.15 -15.44 13.10
C ARG A 138 0.90 -15.40 12.22
N ASN A 139 1.07 -15.66 10.94
CA ASN A 139 0.01 -15.67 9.96
C ASN A 139 -0.64 -17.06 9.93
N GLY A 140 -1.88 -17.15 10.42
CA GLY A 140 -2.66 -18.36 10.32
C GLY A 140 -3.32 -18.52 8.94
N LYS A 141 -4.09 -19.59 8.78
CA LYS A 141 -4.87 -19.85 7.59
C LYS A 141 -6.20 -20.52 7.91
N PHE A 142 -7.21 -20.22 7.12
CA PHE A 142 -8.47 -20.94 7.10
C PHE A 142 -8.42 -22.04 6.04
N GLN A 143 -9.05 -23.17 6.34
CA GLN A 143 -9.29 -24.21 5.37
C GLN A 143 -10.74 -24.17 4.91
N ILE A 144 -10.95 -23.96 3.62
CA ILE A 144 -12.26 -24.03 2.98
C ILE A 144 -12.35 -25.38 2.25
N LYS A 145 -13.39 -26.17 2.55
CA LYS A 145 -13.65 -27.44 1.87
C LYS A 145 -14.77 -27.23 0.86
N GLU A 146 -14.50 -27.62 -0.38
CA GLU A 146 -15.48 -27.67 -1.46
C GLU A 146 -15.42 -29.05 -2.14
N GLY A 147 -16.40 -29.90 -1.84
CA GLY A 147 -16.39 -31.28 -2.28
C GLY A 147 -15.11 -32.01 -1.84
N PRO A 148 -14.32 -32.58 -2.78
CA PRO A 148 -13.05 -33.25 -2.46
C PRO A 148 -11.87 -32.30 -2.29
N TYR A 149 -12.01 -31.02 -2.57
CA TYR A 149 -10.93 -30.02 -2.54
C TYR A 149 -10.86 -29.27 -1.23
N ILE A 150 -9.63 -28.95 -0.83
CA ILE A 150 -9.34 -28.13 0.35
C ILE A 150 -8.49 -26.96 -0.13
N PHE A 151 -8.96 -25.72 0.14
CA PHE A 151 -8.27 -24.49 -0.18
C PHE A 151 -7.78 -23.83 1.12
N ASP A 152 -6.51 -23.47 1.16
CA ASP A 152 -5.93 -22.71 2.26
C ASP A 152 -6.01 -21.21 1.95
N VAL A 153 -6.73 -20.44 2.76
CA VAL A 153 -6.79 -18.98 2.67
C VAL A 153 -6.00 -18.40 3.83
N PRO A 154 -4.90 -17.67 3.59
CA PRO A 154 -4.11 -17.08 4.67
C PRO A 154 -4.92 -16.00 5.41
N TYR A 155 -4.66 -15.81 6.70
CA TYR A 155 -5.29 -14.71 7.45
C TYR A 155 -4.93 -13.37 6.81
N PHE A 156 -3.66 -13.17 6.49
CA PHE A 156 -3.16 -11.99 5.78
C PHE A 156 -2.49 -12.41 4.49
N ASN A 157 -2.99 -11.91 3.37
CA ASN A 157 -2.43 -12.18 2.06
C ASN A 157 -1.15 -11.37 1.85
N GLU A 158 -0.08 -12.01 1.39
CA GLU A 158 1.23 -11.36 1.19
C GLU A 158 1.15 -10.15 0.27
N GLU A 159 0.42 -10.25 -0.86
CA GLU A 159 0.29 -9.14 -1.80
C GLU A 159 -0.40 -7.94 -1.16
N VAL A 160 -1.45 -8.18 -0.36
CA VAL A 160 -2.20 -7.14 0.36
C VAL A 160 -1.31 -6.44 1.38
N ILE A 161 -0.55 -7.22 2.17
CA ILE A 161 0.32 -6.65 3.21
C ILE A 161 1.48 -5.87 2.58
N ARG A 162 2.15 -6.43 1.57
CA ARG A 162 3.24 -5.71 0.86
C ARG A 162 2.74 -4.42 0.23
N GLU A 163 1.57 -4.44 -0.42
CA GLU A 163 0.99 -3.25 -1.01
C GLU A 163 0.61 -2.20 0.05
N SER A 164 0.05 -2.64 1.18
CA SER A 164 -0.27 -1.74 2.30
C SER A 164 0.98 -1.05 2.87
N ILE A 165 2.09 -1.77 2.98
CA ILE A 165 3.37 -1.22 3.43
C ILE A 165 3.94 -0.26 2.38
N ASN A 166 3.91 -0.63 1.10
CA ASN A 166 4.37 0.21 0.00
C ASN A 166 3.61 1.54 -0.02
N ASN A 167 2.28 1.49 0.13
CA ASN A 167 1.44 2.68 0.21
C ASN A 167 1.80 3.53 1.45
N ALA A 168 2.03 2.90 2.59
CA ALA A 168 2.46 3.62 3.79
C ALA A 168 3.79 4.37 3.55
N ILE A 169 4.77 3.78 2.88
CA ILE A 169 6.08 4.40 2.61
C ILE A 169 5.98 5.51 1.55
N THR A 170 5.21 5.30 0.47
CA THR A 170 5.10 6.27 -0.64
C THR A 170 4.22 7.47 -0.32
N HIS A 171 3.22 7.30 0.55
CA HIS A 171 2.28 8.35 0.92
C HIS A 171 2.56 9.01 2.27
N ARG A 172 3.55 8.50 3.03
CA ARG A 172 3.94 9.05 4.31
C ARG A 172 4.36 10.51 4.21
N ASP A 173 4.01 11.30 5.22
CA ASP A 173 4.57 12.62 5.47
C ASP A 173 5.86 12.49 6.31
N TYR A 174 7.02 12.54 5.64
CA TYR A 174 8.33 12.42 6.29
C TYR A 174 8.75 13.66 7.07
N THR A 175 8.02 14.75 7.00
CA THR A 175 8.26 15.93 7.85
C THR A 175 7.76 15.71 9.28
N ARG A 176 6.90 14.70 9.49
CA ARG A 176 6.38 14.30 10.80
C ARG A 176 7.27 13.25 11.46
N HIS A 177 7.49 13.43 12.76
CA HIS A 177 8.41 12.58 13.54
C HIS A 177 7.81 11.22 14.00
N SER A 178 6.51 10.99 13.79
CA SER A 178 5.91 9.68 14.12
C SER A 178 6.32 8.60 13.13
N GLU A 179 6.54 7.38 13.58
CA GLU A 179 6.87 6.22 12.74
C GLU A 179 5.62 5.66 12.05
N THR A 180 5.81 4.84 11.01
CA THR A 180 4.75 3.95 10.53
C THR A 180 4.58 2.80 11.52
N VAL A 181 3.36 2.53 11.97
CA VAL A 181 3.09 1.50 12.97
C VAL A 181 2.19 0.43 12.37
N ILE A 182 2.63 -0.82 12.47
CA ILE A 182 1.84 -2.00 12.10
C ILE A 182 1.52 -2.76 13.38
N LYS A 183 0.23 -2.90 13.68
CA LYS A 183 -0.26 -3.71 14.80
C LYS A 183 -0.88 -4.98 14.26
N GLN A 184 -0.28 -6.12 14.57
CA GLN A 184 -0.80 -7.43 14.21
C GLN A 184 -1.49 -8.06 15.40
N TYR A 185 -2.72 -8.48 15.19
CA TYR A 185 -3.53 -9.32 16.08
C TYR A 185 -3.77 -10.68 15.42
N PRO A 186 -4.28 -11.69 16.12
CA PRO A 186 -4.55 -13.00 15.52
C PRO A 186 -5.43 -12.95 14.26
N GLN A 187 -6.40 -12.05 14.21
CA GLN A 187 -7.37 -11.96 13.10
C GLN A 187 -7.57 -10.52 12.58
N LYS A 188 -6.65 -9.61 12.90
CA LYS A 188 -6.69 -8.23 12.44
C LYS A 188 -5.30 -7.67 12.30
N LEU A 189 -5.06 -6.89 11.26
CA LEU A 189 -3.83 -6.12 11.09
C LEU A 189 -4.19 -4.67 10.83
N ILE A 190 -3.50 -3.76 11.50
CA ILE A 190 -3.70 -2.31 11.39
C ILE A 190 -2.40 -1.68 10.95
N VAL A 191 -2.44 -0.90 9.86
CA VAL A 191 -1.31 -0.08 9.41
C VAL A 191 -1.67 1.38 9.63
N THR A 192 -0.91 2.08 10.47
CA THR A 192 -1.08 3.51 10.73
C THR A 192 0.11 4.27 10.19
N ASN A 193 -0.14 5.29 9.41
CA ASN A 193 0.88 6.07 8.73
C ASN A 193 0.66 7.58 8.95
N ALA A 194 1.76 8.34 9.12
CA ALA A 194 1.71 9.78 9.29
C ALA A 194 1.37 10.52 7.99
N GLY A 195 0.56 11.56 8.11
CA GLY A 195 -0.01 12.32 7.00
C GLY A 195 -1.38 11.78 6.59
N GLY A 196 -2.39 12.65 6.51
CA GLY A 196 -3.73 12.30 6.01
C GLY A 196 -3.73 11.93 4.53
N PHE A 197 -4.89 11.63 3.99
CA PHE A 197 -5.05 11.40 2.56
C PHE A 197 -4.57 12.61 1.74
N PRO A 198 -4.03 12.39 0.53
CA PRO A 198 -3.76 13.48 -0.40
C PRO A 198 -5.02 14.31 -0.67
N HIS A 199 -4.84 15.59 -1.05
CA HIS A 199 -5.97 16.45 -1.39
C HIS A 199 -6.89 15.83 -2.44
N GLY A 200 -8.21 15.92 -2.22
CA GLY A 200 -9.22 15.36 -3.12
C GLY A 200 -9.44 13.85 -2.99
N VAL A 201 -8.61 13.14 -2.20
CA VAL A 201 -8.82 11.73 -1.89
C VAL A 201 -9.63 11.60 -0.61
N THR A 202 -10.69 10.82 -0.67
CA THR A 202 -11.57 10.48 0.46
C THR A 202 -11.81 8.98 0.47
N ILE A 203 -12.34 8.47 1.57
CA ILE A 203 -12.73 7.05 1.66
C ILE A 203 -13.72 6.67 0.56
N ASP A 204 -14.65 7.57 0.23
CA ASP A 204 -15.69 7.32 -0.77
C ASP A 204 -15.18 7.26 -2.22
N ASN A 205 -14.05 7.93 -2.51
CA ASN A 205 -13.52 8.00 -3.87
C ASN A 205 -12.15 7.34 -4.06
N ILE A 206 -11.59 6.72 -3.02
CA ILE A 206 -10.23 6.15 -3.00
C ILE A 206 -9.96 5.15 -4.14
N LEU A 207 -11.01 4.45 -4.62
CA LEU A 207 -10.92 3.52 -5.75
C LEU A 207 -11.06 4.20 -7.13
N THR A 208 -11.53 5.45 -7.18
CA THR A 208 -11.86 6.11 -8.46
C THR A 208 -10.93 7.26 -8.81
N VAL A 209 -10.18 7.77 -7.85
CA VAL A 209 -9.21 8.85 -8.09
C VAL A 209 -7.85 8.30 -8.50
N PRO A 210 -7.14 8.95 -9.42
CA PRO A 210 -5.77 8.59 -9.74
C PRO A 210 -4.87 8.66 -8.51
N SER A 211 -3.97 7.69 -8.37
CA SER A 211 -2.96 7.71 -7.30
C SER A 211 -2.03 8.92 -7.44
N THR A 212 -1.93 9.71 -6.39
CA THR A 212 -1.04 10.88 -6.30
C THR A 212 -0.11 10.67 -5.09
N PRO A 213 1.03 10.00 -5.27
CA PRO A 213 1.95 9.76 -4.16
C PRO A 213 2.54 11.06 -3.64
N ARG A 214 2.60 11.22 -2.31
CA ARG A 214 3.25 12.36 -1.65
C ARG A 214 4.75 12.39 -1.96
N ASN A 215 5.37 11.22 -2.03
CA ASN A 215 6.79 11.04 -2.31
C ASN A 215 6.95 10.45 -3.72
N ARG A 216 6.92 11.31 -4.74
CA ARG A 216 6.87 10.91 -6.15
C ARG A 216 8.12 10.13 -6.58
N LEU A 217 9.32 10.56 -6.14
CA LEU A 217 10.56 9.85 -6.49
C LEU A 217 10.61 8.46 -5.85
N LEU A 218 10.17 8.30 -4.59
CA LEU A 218 10.04 6.98 -3.96
C LEU A 218 9.11 6.08 -4.77
N ALA A 219 7.91 6.56 -5.12
CA ALA A 219 6.93 5.80 -5.89
C ALA A 219 7.45 5.42 -7.28
N ASP A 220 8.15 6.32 -7.97
CA ASP A 220 8.75 6.05 -9.28
C ASP A 220 9.82 4.96 -9.22
N VAL A 221 10.72 5.02 -8.24
CA VAL A 221 11.76 3.99 -8.05
C VAL A 221 11.14 2.64 -7.72
N LEU A 222 10.17 2.58 -6.81
CA LEU A 222 9.48 1.34 -6.45
C LEU A 222 8.71 0.75 -7.65
N SER A 223 8.13 1.60 -8.50
CA SER A 223 7.49 1.18 -9.74
C SER A 223 8.50 0.66 -10.78
N LYS A 224 9.60 1.35 -11.00
CA LYS A 224 10.66 0.94 -11.93
C LYS A 224 11.34 -0.37 -11.51
N THR A 225 11.37 -0.66 -10.21
CA THR A 225 11.90 -1.91 -9.65
C THR A 225 10.87 -3.02 -9.52
N GLY A 226 9.61 -2.74 -9.85
CA GLY A 226 8.51 -3.72 -9.84
C GLY A 226 8.02 -4.10 -8.44
N ILE A 227 8.34 -3.30 -7.44
CA ILE A 227 7.77 -3.46 -6.08
C ILE A 227 6.33 -2.95 -6.05
N VAL A 228 6.05 -1.86 -6.77
CA VAL A 228 4.72 -1.29 -6.96
C VAL A 228 4.36 -1.31 -8.45
N GLU A 229 3.10 -1.47 -8.79
CA GLU A 229 2.65 -1.37 -10.17
C GLU A 229 2.41 0.10 -10.58
N ARG A 230 2.76 0.43 -11.84
CA ARG A 230 2.69 1.81 -12.38
C ARG A 230 1.29 2.41 -12.44
N SER A 231 0.26 1.58 -12.42
CA SER A 231 -1.10 1.97 -12.82
C SER A 231 -1.96 2.59 -11.72
N GLY A 232 -1.41 2.88 -10.54
CA GLY A 232 -2.21 3.36 -9.41
C GLY A 232 -3.18 2.32 -8.85
N GLN A 233 -3.01 1.04 -9.21
CA GLN A 233 -3.89 -0.07 -8.85
C GLN A 233 -3.58 -0.68 -7.48
N GLY A 234 -2.74 -0.04 -6.66
CA GLY A 234 -2.37 -0.59 -5.36
C GLY A 234 -3.55 -0.76 -4.43
N ILE A 235 -4.39 0.27 -4.31
CA ILE A 235 -5.63 0.21 -3.52
C ILE A 235 -6.60 -0.81 -4.12
N ASP A 236 -6.77 -0.82 -5.44
CA ASP A 236 -7.61 -1.78 -6.15
C ASP A 236 -7.20 -3.22 -5.84
N LYS A 237 -5.90 -3.50 -5.81
CA LYS A 237 -5.36 -4.81 -5.46
C LYS A 237 -5.69 -5.21 -4.02
N ILE A 238 -5.57 -4.27 -3.06
CA ILE A 238 -5.92 -4.51 -1.67
C ILE A 238 -7.40 -4.89 -1.55
N PHE A 239 -8.30 -4.11 -2.16
CA PHE A 239 -9.75 -4.39 -2.14
C PHE A 239 -10.08 -5.68 -2.88
N TYR A 240 -9.56 -5.83 -4.10
CA TYR A 240 -9.81 -7.01 -4.94
C TYR A 240 -9.46 -8.31 -4.20
N ARG A 241 -8.23 -8.42 -3.69
CA ARG A 241 -7.77 -9.63 -3.01
C ARG A 241 -8.53 -9.90 -1.74
N THR A 242 -8.74 -8.88 -0.91
CA THR A 242 -9.46 -9.04 0.37
C THR A 242 -10.90 -9.50 0.15
N LEU A 243 -11.64 -8.88 -0.77
CA LEU A 243 -13.02 -9.24 -1.05
C LEU A 243 -13.14 -10.59 -1.78
N SER A 244 -12.23 -10.90 -2.71
CA SER A 244 -12.22 -12.20 -3.40
C SER A 244 -11.99 -13.37 -2.45
N GLU A 245 -11.31 -13.14 -1.33
CA GLU A 245 -11.16 -14.13 -0.25
C GLU A 245 -12.37 -14.21 0.69
N GLY A 246 -13.46 -13.47 0.41
CA GLY A 246 -14.68 -13.45 1.22
C GLY A 246 -14.51 -12.75 2.57
N LYS A 247 -13.47 -11.93 2.73
CA LYS A 247 -13.21 -11.12 3.93
C LYS A 247 -13.96 -9.80 3.89
N GLU A 248 -13.95 -9.07 5.00
CA GLU A 248 -14.42 -7.68 5.03
C GLU A 248 -13.59 -6.78 4.12
N ALA A 249 -14.26 -5.77 3.56
CA ALA A 249 -13.54 -4.74 2.81
C ALA A 249 -12.46 -4.06 3.68
N PRO A 250 -11.34 -3.64 3.10
CA PRO A 250 -10.35 -2.81 3.79
C PRO A 250 -11.02 -1.58 4.40
N ASP A 251 -10.79 -1.32 5.69
CA ASP A 251 -11.41 -0.22 6.41
C ASP A 251 -10.39 0.90 6.65
N TYR A 252 -10.75 2.10 6.19
CA TYR A 252 -9.99 3.33 6.37
C TYR A 252 -10.69 4.35 7.28
N SER A 253 -11.79 3.96 7.95
CA SER A 253 -12.64 4.87 8.75
C SER A 253 -11.91 5.50 9.95
N GLY A 254 -10.80 4.91 10.41
CA GLY A 254 -9.94 5.46 11.45
C GLY A 254 -9.00 6.57 10.98
N SER A 255 -9.02 6.90 9.68
CA SER A 255 -8.15 7.93 9.11
C SER A 255 -8.66 9.34 9.42
N ASP A 256 -7.72 10.27 9.59
CA ASP A 256 -7.99 11.69 9.85
C ASP A 256 -7.06 12.60 9.01
N ALA A 257 -7.07 13.91 9.27
CA ALA A 257 -6.18 14.86 8.61
C ALA A 257 -4.68 14.66 8.93
N PHE A 258 -4.36 13.85 9.92
CA PHE A 258 -3.00 13.68 10.43
C PHE A 258 -2.44 12.29 10.19
N ASN A 259 -3.30 11.29 10.03
CA ASN A 259 -2.91 9.89 9.88
C ASN A 259 -3.86 9.17 8.92
N VAL A 260 -3.30 8.25 8.15
CA VAL A 260 -4.07 7.22 7.44
C VAL A 260 -3.99 5.94 8.24
N GLU A 261 -5.14 5.35 8.56
CA GLU A 261 -5.25 4.06 9.23
C GLU A 261 -5.97 3.07 8.31
N LEU A 262 -5.29 1.97 8.00
CA LEU A 262 -5.85 0.84 7.26
C LEU A 262 -6.03 -0.34 8.20
N ILE A 263 -7.25 -0.84 8.30
CA ILE A 263 -7.59 -2.05 9.04
C ILE A 263 -7.90 -3.18 8.06
N LEU A 264 -7.23 -4.31 8.22
CA LEU A 264 -7.41 -5.53 7.46
C LEU A 264 -7.91 -6.63 8.38
N SER A 265 -9.12 -7.13 8.11
CA SER A 265 -9.70 -8.29 8.81
C SER A 265 -9.21 -9.59 8.19
N ALA A 266 -8.82 -10.55 9.03
CA ALA A 266 -8.51 -11.92 8.59
C ALA A 266 -9.77 -12.78 8.45
N ILE A 267 -10.90 -12.37 9.09
CA ILE A 267 -12.09 -13.19 9.20
C ILE A 267 -12.79 -13.31 7.85
N ILE A 268 -13.00 -14.55 7.40
CA ILE A 268 -13.84 -14.83 6.24
C ILE A 268 -15.30 -14.68 6.65
N GLN A 269 -15.95 -13.65 6.13
CA GLN A 269 -17.36 -13.35 6.42
C GLN A 269 -18.29 -14.28 5.65
N ASP A 270 -17.92 -14.60 4.41
CA ASP A 270 -18.77 -15.41 3.54
C ASP A 270 -17.93 -16.33 2.62
N LYS A 271 -17.88 -17.59 3.01
CA LYS A 271 -17.18 -18.62 2.22
C LYS A 271 -17.85 -18.89 0.87
N ALA A 272 -19.18 -18.79 0.81
CA ALA A 272 -19.91 -19.02 -0.43
C ALA A 272 -19.63 -17.90 -1.44
N PHE A 273 -19.48 -16.66 -0.95
CA PHE A 273 -19.09 -15.56 -1.80
C PHE A 273 -17.66 -15.71 -2.34
N ALA A 274 -16.70 -16.13 -1.52
CA ALA A 274 -15.33 -16.41 -2.00
C ALA A 274 -15.32 -17.46 -3.11
N LEU A 275 -16.02 -18.57 -2.90
CA LEU A 275 -16.12 -19.65 -3.92
C LEU A 275 -16.86 -19.19 -5.18
N PHE A 276 -17.90 -18.37 -5.02
CA PHE A 276 -18.61 -17.77 -6.15
C PHE A 276 -17.67 -16.89 -7.00
N ILE A 277 -16.92 -15.97 -6.38
CA ILE A 277 -15.99 -15.10 -7.10
C ILE A 277 -14.92 -15.94 -7.80
N GLU A 278 -14.35 -16.93 -7.14
CA GLU A 278 -13.34 -17.82 -7.74
C GLU A 278 -13.92 -18.56 -8.95
N SER A 279 -15.10 -19.16 -8.81
CA SER A 279 -15.78 -19.85 -9.91
C SER A 279 -16.06 -18.93 -11.10
N VAL A 280 -16.53 -17.71 -10.84
CA VAL A 280 -16.79 -16.72 -11.90
C VAL A 280 -15.48 -16.36 -12.61
N GLN A 281 -14.40 -16.08 -11.86
CA GLN A 281 -13.12 -15.74 -12.45
C GLN A 281 -12.49 -16.86 -13.26
N GLN A 282 -12.71 -18.13 -12.90
CA GLN A 282 -12.22 -19.28 -13.66
C GLN A 282 -13.01 -19.51 -14.96
N ASN A 283 -14.31 -19.19 -14.97
CA ASN A 283 -15.20 -19.46 -16.11
C ASN A 283 -15.29 -18.31 -17.11
N LEU A 284 -14.92 -17.09 -16.74
CA LEU A 284 -14.90 -15.94 -17.64
C LEU A 284 -13.60 -15.91 -18.47
N ALA A 285 -13.73 -15.46 -19.73
CA ALA A 285 -12.57 -15.14 -20.57
C ALA A 285 -11.74 -14.01 -19.93
N GLU A 286 -10.43 -13.95 -20.21
CA GLU A 286 -9.52 -12.97 -19.63
C GLU A 286 -10.02 -11.52 -19.76
N ASP A 287 -10.59 -11.16 -20.91
CA ASP A 287 -11.12 -9.82 -21.18
C ASP A 287 -12.41 -9.48 -20.42
N ASN A 288 -13.05 -10.48 -19.82
CA ASN A 288 -14.33 -10.36 -19.11
C ASN A 288 -14.21 -10.65 -17.62
N LYS A 289 -13.01 -10.86 -17.08
CA LYS A 289 -12.80 -11.08 -15.66
C LYS A 289 -13.32 -9.91 -14.84
N LEU A 290 -13.91 -10.22 -13.68
CA LEU A 290 -14.41 -9.19 -12.78
C LEU A 290 -13.29 -8.26 -12.32
N SER A 291 -13.53 -6.97 -12.47
CA SER A 291 -12.72 -5.89 -11.91
C SER A 291 -13.00 -5.71 -10.41
N VAL A 292 -12.18 -4.89 -9.74
CA VAL A 292 -12.40 -4.53 -8.34
C VAL A 292 -13.76 -3.87 -8.13
N PHE A 293 -14.22 -3.03 -9.07
CA PHE A 293 -15.51 -2.33 -8.97
C PHE A 293 -16.68 -3.31 -8.97
N GLU A 294 -16.64 -4.33 -9.84
CA GLU A 294 -17.68 -5.36 -9.89
C GLU A 294 -17.72 -6.20 -8.62
N ILE A 295 -16.55 -6.57 -8.07
CA ILE A 295 -16.48 -7.31 -6.80
C ILE A 295 -17.00 -6.46 -5.63
N VAL A 296 -16.64 -5.17 -5.56
CA VAL A 296 -17.15 -4.25 -4.53
C VAL A 296 -18.68 -4.11 -4.62
N VAL A 297 -19.23 -3.99 -5.81
CA VAL A 297 -20.67 -3.87 -6.02
C VAL A 297 -21.38 -5.19 -5.67
N LEU A 298 -20.83 -6.35 -6.05
CA LEU A 298 -21.32 -7.66 -5.66
C LEU A 298 -21.33 -7.83 -4.14
N ASP A 299 -20.28 -7.39 -3.45
CA ASP A 299 -20.21 -7.44 -1.98
C ASP A 299 -21.25 -6.53 -1.32
N LYS A 300 -21.47 -5.31 -1.85
CA LYS A 300 -22.56 -4.41 -1.37
C LYS A 300 -23.95 -5.04 -1.56
N ILE A 301 -24.21 -5.63 -2.72
CA ILE A 301 -25.48 -6.31 -3.01
C ILE A 301 -25.69 -7.47 -2.02
N ARG A 302 -24.68 -8.30 -1.83
CA ARG A 302 -24.71 -9.41 -0.88
C ARG A 302 -25.05 -8.95 0.54
N ARG A 303 -24.50 -7.82 0.97
CA ARG A 303 -24.72 -7.23 2.30
C ARG A 303 -25.98 -6.38 2.41
N ASN A 304 -26.79 -6.29 1.35
CA ASN A 304 -27.96 -5.41 1.25
C ASN A 304 -27.63 -3.94 1.55
N GLU A 305 -26.45 -3.48 1.17
CA GLU A 305 -26.07 -2.08 1.31
C GLU A 305 -26.67 -1.21 0.20
N LYS A 306 -26.82 0.08 0.51
CA LYS A 306 -27.32 1.04 -0.48
C LYS A 306 -26.29 1.22 -1.61
N THR A 307 -26.75 1.04 -2.83
CA THR A 307 -25.95 1.29 -4.04
C THR A 307 -26.00 2.78 -4.41
N THR A 308 -24.90 3.30 -4.92
CA THR A 308 -24.75 4.68 -5.37
C THR A 308 -25.12 4.84 -6.85
N ALA A 309 -25.10 6.06 -7.34
CA ALA A 309 -25.31 6.32 -8.78
C ALA A 309 -24.19 5.70 -9.65
N LEU A 310 -22.95 5.64 -9.14
CA LEU A 310 -21.81 5.01 -9.83
C LEU A 310 -21.99 3.48 -9.91
N ASP A 311 -22.55 2.86 -8.87
CA ASP A 311 -22.78 1.42 -8.84
C ASP A 311 -23.80 0.97 -9.91
N LYS A 312 -24.70 1.86 -10.38
CA LYS A 312 -25.73 1.51 -11.38
C LYS A 312 -25.15 1.04 -12.73
N ALA A 313 -24.04 1.65 -13.18
CA ALA A 313 -23.39 1.23 -14.43
C ALA A 313 -22.79 -0.18 -14.27
N VAL A 314 -22.16 -0.43 -13.12
CA VAL A 314 -21.55 -1.73 -12.77
C VAL A 314 -22.65 -2.79 -12.61
N ILE A 315 -23.77 -2.47 -11.95
CA ILE A 315 -24.93 -3.36 -11.81
C ILE A 315 -25.42 -3.82 -13.19
N LYS A 316 -25.52 -2.90 -14.16
CA LYS A 316 -25.92 -3.24 -15.52
C LYS A 316 -24.96 -4.24 -16.16
N GLN A 317 -23.64 -4.03 -16.03
CA GLN A 317 -22.63 -4.97 -16.54
C GLN A 317 -22.77 -6.36 -15.89
N LEU A 318 -22.99 -6.43 -14.58
CA LEU A 318 -23.21 -7.68 -13.86
C LEU A 318 -24.47 -8.40 -14.31
N MET A 319 -25.55 -7.65 -14.64
CA MET A 319 -26.77 -8.22 -15.24
C MET A 319 -26.51 -8.79 -16.65
N ASP A 320 -25.76 -8.04 -17.48
CA ASP A 320 -25.39 -8.48 -18.83
C ASP A 320 -24.54 -9.76 -18.81
N LEU A 321 -23.72 -9.95 -17.76
CA LEU A 321 -22.98 -11.18 -17.48
C LEU A 321 -23.82 -12.28 -16.83
N SER A 322 -25.11 -12.04 -16.56
CA SER A 322 -26.04 -12.97 -15.88
C SER A 322 -25.58 -13.38 -14.48
N LEU A 323 -24.81 -12.55 -13.80
CA LEU A 323 -24.30 -12.80 -12.44
C LEU A 323 -25.28 -12.35 -11.35
N ILE A 324 -26.16 -11.41 -11.67
CA ILE A 324 -27.23 -10.93 -10.79
C ILE A 324 -28.54 -10.77 -11.56
N HIS A 325 -29.64 -10.88 -10.85
CA HIS A 325 -30.99 -10.55 -11.32
C HIS A 325 -31.60 -9.53 -10.36
N VAL A 326 -32.06 -8.37 -10.89
CA VAL A 326 -32.71 -7.30 -10.12
C VAL A 326 -34.15 -7.15 -10.58
#